data_9a0062a9d743c7cde5bbf8ee9253c401
#
_entry.id   9a0062a9d743c7cde5bbf8ee9253c401
#
_cell.length_a   1.000
_cell.length_b   1.000
_cell.length_c   1.000
_cell.angle_alpha   90.00
_cell.angle_beta   90.00
_cell.angle_gamma   90.00
#
_symmetry.space_group_name_H-M   'P 1'
#
loop_
_entity.id
_entity.type
_entity.pdbx_description
1 polymer ?
#
loop_
_entity_poly.entity_id
_entity_poly.type
_entity_poly.pdbx_seq_one_letter_code
_entity_poly.pdbx_strand_id
1 'polypeptide(L)'
;SVLEEYGLKVWEYSLIAVVRQKQLSGILYNAIQIRSLIDEPVLPRIKLWPFTDVQRVPGDEIIESLATSYSETGIDETIVLTRSNKRANVYNQGIRATVIDKEEALCIGDMVMMVKNNYFYTIPTAQESNDKGSFLANGDRARVLRARHFRSFYGFQFADVLLQFPDYDNAEIEATVILDTLTSEAPALSHDQNELLWQNIMDDYQDLSRKTDRIKAMKADRYYNALQIKFAYAVTCHKAQGGQWQHVYIDQGYLTDDMITPEYMHWLYTAFTRATRKVFLVNWPEKQIEPDDTPPDDL
;
A
#
# COMPACT_ATOMS: atom_id res chain seq x y z
N SER A 1 -31.83 -6.27 6.55
CA SER A 1 -30.74 -5.37 6.11
C SER A 1 -31.33 -4.10 5.50
N VAL A 2 -30.55 -3.02 5.45
CA VAL A 2 -30.98 -1.74 4.82
C VAL A 2 -31.44 -1.97 3.38
N LEU A 3 -30.84 -2.91 2.66
CA LEU A 3 -31.21 -3.24 1.28
C LEU A 3 -32.59 -3.91 1.17
N GLU A 4 -33.00 -4.68 2.17
CA GLU A 4 -34.36 -5.30 2.22
C GLU A 4 -35.46 -4.25 2.43
N GLU A 5 -35.18 -3.17 3.16
CA GLU A 5 -36.07 -2.03 3.34
C GLU A 5 -36.37 -1.32 2.02
N TYR A 6 -35.45 -1.37 1.04
CA TYR A 6 -35.64 -0.90 -0.33
C TYR A 6 -36.28 -1.96 -1.27
N GLY A 7 -36.79 -3.07 -0.74
CA GLY A 7 -37.43 -4.12 -1.52
C GLY A 7 -36.47 -4.98 -2.34
N LEU A 8 -35.19 -4.93 -2.05
CA LEU A 8 -34.18 -5.75 -2.74
C LEU A 8 -34.08 -7.13 -2.04
N LYS A 9 -33.98 -8.18 -2.84
CA LYS A 9 -33.75 -9.54 -2.33
C LYS A 9 -32.26 -9.67 -2.04
N VAL A 10 -31.91 -9.82 -0.75
CA VAL A 10 -30.53 -9.97 -0.29
C VAL A 10 -30.20 -11.44 -0.11
N TRP A 11 -29.07 -11.87 -0.68
CA TRP A 11 -28.50 -13.20 -0.48
C TRP A 11 -27.17 -13.03 0.25
N GLU A 12 -27.07 -13.58 1.44
CA GLU A 12 -25.87 -13.53 2.25
C GLU A 12 -25.12 -14.86 2.15
N TYR A 13 -23.85 -14.82 1.75
CA TYR A 13 -22.99 -15.99 1.65
C TYR A 13 -21.71 -15.78 2.46
N SER A 14 -21.45 -16.69 3.40
CA SER A 14 -20.18 -16.76 4.09
C SER A 14 -19.20 -17.66 3.34
N LEU A 15 -18.09 -17.10 2.87
CA LEU A 15 -17.00 -17.88 2.28
C LEU A 15 -16.19 -18.51 3.42
N ILE A 16 -16.32 -19.84 3.60
CA ILE A 16 -15.71 -20.57 4.72
C ILE A 16 -14.36 -21.20 4.32
N ALA A 17 -14.18 -21.55 3.04
CA ALA A 17 -12.97 -22.23 2.59
C ALA A 17 -11.91 -21.25 2.07
N VAL A 18 -10.67 -21.37 2.57
CA VAL A 18 -9.49 -20.67 2.04
C VAL A 18 -8.82 -21.54 0.99
N VAL A 19 -8.91 -21.15 -0.28
CA VAL A 19 -8.44 -21.96 -1.43
C VAL A 19 -6.96 -21.67 -1.76
N ARG A 20 -6.35 -20.61 -1.19
CA ARG A 20 -5.09 -20.03 -1.65
C ARG A 20 -3.83 -20.52 -0.93
N GLN A 21 -3.95 -21.26 0.18
CA GLN A 21 -2.82 -21.68 1.01
C GLN A 21 -2.74 -23.22 1.09
N LYS A 22 -1.52 -23.74 1.27
CA LYS A 22 -1.29 -25.17 1.50
C LYS A 22 -1.89 -25.59 2.86
N GLN A 23 -2.38 -26.82 2.98
CA GLN A 23 -3.02 -27.32 4.23
C GLN A 23 -2.12 -27.25 5.49
N LEU A 24 -0.80 -27.21 5.34
CA LEU A 24 0.19 -27.11 6.42
C LEU A 24 0.84 -25.71 6.49
N SER A 25 0.10 -24.65 6.22
CA SER A 25 0.58 -23.28 6.25
C SER A 25 0.28 -22.63 7.59
N GLY A 26 1.30 -22.07 8.23
CA GLY A 26 1.16 -21.24 9.44
C GLY A 26 0.41 -19.93 9.15
N ILE A 27 0.54 -19.39 7.93
CA ILE A 27 -0.22 -18.23 7.47
C ILE A 27 -1.73 -18.55 7.55
N LEU A 28 -2.14 -19.68 6.96
CA LEU A 28 -3.55 -20.11 6.97
C LEU A 28 -4.03 -20.41 8.37
N TYR A 29 -3.25 -21.17 9.16
CA TYR A 29 -3.59 -21.51 10.53
C TYR A 29 -3.86 -20.24 11.35
N ASN A 30 -2.91 -19.32 11.38
CA ASN A 30 -3.02 -18.09 12.15
C ASN A 30 -4.15 -17.18 11.63
N ALA A 31 -4.35 -17.08 10.32
CA ALA A 31 -5.45 -16.31 9.75
C ALA A 31 -6.83 -16.85 10.21
N ILE A 32 -7.01 -18.18 10.26
CA ILE A 32 -8.25 -18.81 10.76
C ILE A 32 -8.43 -18.50 12.25
N GLN A 33 -7.37 -18.62 13.06
CA GLN A 33 -7.42 -18.32 14.49
C GLN A 33 -7.77 -16.84 14.74
N ILE A 34 -7.09 -15.90 14.05
CA ILE A 34 -7.39 -14.47 14.15
C ILE A 34 -8.85 -14.20 13.77
N ARG A 35 -9.35 -14.81 12.69
CA ARG A 35 -10.74 -14.65 12.23
C ARG A 35 -11.75 -15.14 13.27
N SER A 36 -11.48 -16.26 13.94
CA SER A 36 -12.38 -16.80 14.97
C SER A 36 -12.46 -15.95 16.24
N LEU A 37 -11.47 -15.05 16.45
CA LEU A 37 -11.38 -14.18 17.61
C LEU A 37 -11.82 -12.72 17.31
N ILE A 38 -12.36 -12.42 16.13
CA ILE A 38 -12.69 -11.04 15.73
C ILE A 38 -13.66 -10.36 16.71
N ASP A 39 -14.67 -11.08 17.17
CA ASP A 39 -15.68 -10.56 18.09
C ASP A 39 -15.35 -10.82 19.57
N GLU A 40 -14.17 -11.40 19.86
CA GLU A 40 -13.73 -11.72 21.22
C GLU A 40 -12.71 -10.68 21.71
N PRO A 41 -12.83 -10.19 22.95
CA PRO A 41 -11.87 -9.23 23.52
C PRO A 41 -10.61 -9.96 24.01
N VAL A 42 -10.00 -10.77 23.16
CA VAL A 42 -8.85 -11.62 23.48
C VAL A 42 -7.66 -11.25 22.60
N LEU A 43 -6.48 -11.10 23.22
CA LEU A 43 -5.24 -10.89 22.48
C LEU A 43 -4.89 -12.13 21.66
N PRO A 44 -4.81 -12.04 20.32
CA PRO A 44 -4.44 -13.18 19.51
C PRO A 44 -3.00 -13.59 19.77
N ARG A 45 -2.77 -14.88 19.91
CA ARG A 45 -1.44 -15.47 19.97
C ARG A 45 -1.13 -16.13 18.65
N ILE A 46 0.02 -15.79 18.11
CA ILE A 46 0.47 -16.28 16.81
C ILE A 46 1.31 -17.53 17.03
N LYS A 47 0.95 -18.61 16.35
CA LYS A 47 1.69 -19.87 16.37
C LYS A 47 2.78 -19.85 15.31
N LEU A 48 4.02 -19.97 15.76
CA LEU A 48 5.19 -20.05 14.88
C LEU A 48 5.54 -21.52 14.58
N TRP A 49 5.72 -22.32 15.61
CA TRP A 49 6.07 -23.73 15.49
C TRP A 49 4.81 -24.59 15.25
N PRO A 50 4.85 -25.61 14.36
CA PRO A 50 5.98 -26.10 13.55
C PRO A 50 6.07 -25.47 12.14
N PHE A 51 5.58 -24.27 11.96
CA PHE A 51 5.50 -23.63 10.64
C PHE A 51 6.81 -22.92 10.27
N THR A 52 7.15 -22.93 8.98
CA THR A 52 8.36 -22.25 8.45
C THR A 52 8.01 -20.97 7.69
N ASP A 53 6.71 -20.76 7.43
CA ASP A 53 6.17 -19.64 6.64
C ASP A 53 5.74 -18.43 7.49
N VAL A 54 5.84 -18.52 8.83
CA VAL A 54 5.62 -17.41 9.77
C VAL A 54 6.84 -17.29 10.70
N GLN A 55 7.47 -16.12 10.71
CA GLN A 55 8.72 -15.87 11.44
C GLN A 55 8.66 -14.56 12.19
N ARG A 56 9.39 -14.44 13.31
CA ARG A 56 9.66 -13.16 13.97
C ARG A 56 10.93 -12.55 13.42
N VAL A 57 10.92 -11.22 13.29
CA VAL A 57 12.10 -10.43 12.93
C VAL A 57 12.30 -9.34 13.97
N PRO A 58 13.40 -9.35 14.72
CA PRO A 58 13.80 -8.24 15.59
C PRO A 58 14.00 -6.95 14.78
N GLY A 59 13.78 -5.80 15.41
CA GLY A 59 13.86 -4.52 14.69
C GLY A 59 15.26 -4.15 14.20
N ASP A 60 16.30 -4.64 14.87
CA ASP A 60 17.70 -4.49 14.48
C ASP A 60 18.10 -5.39 13.29
N GLU A 61 17.36 -6.48 13.05
CA GLU A 61 17.59 -7.39 11.91
C GLU A 61 16.73 -7.07 10.68
N ILE A 62 15.83 -6.10 10.75
CA ILE A 62 14.83 -5.87 9.66
C ILE A 62 15.48 -5.50 8.33
N ILE A 63 16.57 -4.75 8.36
CA ILE A 63 17.29 -4.31 7.14
C ILE A 63 17.86 -5.52 6.41
N GLU A 64 18.54 -6.41 7.13
CA GLU A 64 19.12 -7.63 6.57
C GLU A 64 18.03 -8.59 6.08
N SER A 65 16.96 -8.74 6.85
CA SER A 65 15.81 -9.57 6.49
C SER A 65 15.13 -9.07 5.21
N LEU A 66 14.93 -7.75 5.07
CA LEU A 66 14.38 -7.15 3.86
C LEU A 66 15.31 -7.31 2.65
N ALA A 67 16.62 -7.09 2.82
CA ALA A 67 17.60 -7.32 1.77
C ALA A 67 17.57 -8.77 1.28
N THR A 68 17.47 -9.73 2.20
CA THR A 68 17.32 -11.15 1.89
C THR A 68 16.03 -11.42 1.11
N SER A 69 14.89 -10.88 1.56
CA SER A 69 13.62 -11.03 0.87
C SER A 69 13.64 -10.43 -0.54
N TYR A 70 14.25 -9.25 -0.72
CA TYR A 70 14.39 -8.64 -2.04
C TYR A 70 15.29 -9.46 -2.97
N SER A 71 16.30 -10.13 -2.42
CA SER A 71 17.14 -11.07 -3.20
C SER A 71 16.40 -12.36 -3.58
N GLU A 72 15.54 -12.89 -2.68
CA GLU A 72 14.81 -14.13 -2.90
C GLU A 72 13.61 -14.00 -3.83
N THR A 73 12.83 -12.92 -3.70
CA THR A 73 11.53 -12.76 -4.36
C THR A 73 11.41 -11.49 -5.20
N GLY A 74 12.29 -10.53 -4.97
CA GLY A 74 12.23 -9.22 -5.62
C GLY A 74 11.44 -8.17 -4.83
N ILE A 75 11.65 -6.92 -5.22
CA ILE A 75 11.02 -5.76 -4.60
C ILE A 75 9.50 -5.76 -4.80
N ASP A 76 9.02 -6.21 -5.96
CA ASP A 76 7.60 -6.22 -6.32
C ASP A 76 6.81 -7.24 -5.50
N GLU A 77 7.45 -8.30 -5.06
CA GLU A 77 6.88 -9.43 -4.33
C GLU A 77 7.13 -9.36 -2.81
N THR A 78 7.67 -8.26 -2.32
CA THR A 78 7.93 -8.02 -0.90
C THR A 78 7.31 -6.71 -0.45
N ILE A 79 6.56 -6.70 0.66
CA ILE A 79 5.88 -5.52 1.19
C ILE A 79 5.99 -5.43 2.71
N VAL A 80 6.06 -4.21 3.25
CA VAL A 80 5.89 -3.94 4.67
C VAL A 80 4.49 -3.35 4.92
N LEU A 81 3.72 -3.97 5.80
CA LEU A 81 2.38 -3.53 6.18
C LEU A 81 2.40 -2.87 7.55
N THR A 82 1.84 -1.67 7.64
CA THR A 82 1.80 -0.86 8.85
C THR A 82 0.38 -0.40 9.18
N ARG A 83 0.20 0.14 10.41
CA ARG A 83 -1.09 0.71 10.84
C ARG A 83 -1.24 2.20 10.51
N SER A 84 -0.16 2.90 10.14
CA SER A 84 -0.21 4.34 9.88
C SER A 84 0.69 4.76 8.71
N ASN A 85 0.30 5.85 8.02
CA ASN A 85 1.12 6.46 6.98
C ASN A 85 2.47 6.96 7.51
N LYS A 86 2.50 7.49 8.73
CA LYS A 86 3.75 7.92 9.39
C LYS A 86 4.74 6.77 9.48
N ARG A 87 4.29 5.60 9.97
CA ARG A 87 5.13 4.41 10.09
C ARG A 87 5.56 3.89 8.72
N ALA A 88 4.65 3.85 7.75
CA ALA A 88 4.98 3.49 6.37
C ALA A 88 6.04 4.41 5.77
N ASN A 89 5.97 5.72 5.99
CA ASN A 89 6.99 6.66 5.51
C ASN A 89 8.36 6.39 6.12
N VAL A 90 8.45 6.10 7.42
CA VAL A 90 9.72 5.74 8.08
C VAL A 90 10.35 4.52 7.41
N TYR A 91 9.55 3.47 7.16
CA TYR A 91 10.02 2.29 6.42
C TYR A 91 10.44 2.61 5.01
N ASN A 92 9.62 3.35 4.25
CA ASN A 92 9.93 3.72 2.88
C ASN A 92 11.26 4.48 2.76
N GLN A 93 11.50 5.43 3.66
CA GLN A 93 12.76 6.18 3.71
C GLN A 93 13.93 5.29 4.12
N GLY A 94 13.77 4.49 5.18
CA GLY A 94 14.79 3.54 5.64
C GLY A 94 15.16 2.51 4.57
N ILE A 95 14.18 1.90 3.90
CA ILE A 95 14.41 0.95 2.82
C ILE A 95 15.18 1.61 1.67
N ARG A 96 14.75 2.80 1.23
CA ARG A 96 15.42 3.51 0.15
C ARG A 96 16.87 3.83 0.48
N ALA A 97 17.14 4.35 1.68
CA ALA A 97 18.48 4.78 2.08
C ALA A 97 19.42 3.60 2.39
N THR A 98 18.92 2.52 3.01
CA THR A 98 19.80 1.48 3.58
C THR A 98 19.73 0.13 2.86
N VAL A 99 18.62 -0.19 2.19
CA VAL A 99 18.45 -1.49 1.52
C VAL A 99 18.73 -1.40 0.03
N ILE A 100 18.25 -0.32 -0.61
CA ILE A 100 18.34 -0.16 -2.07
C ILE A 100 19.19 1.04 -2.52
N ASP A 101 19.85 1.73 -1.57
CA ASP A 101 20.84 2.80 -1.81
C ASP A 101 20.36 3.90 -2.76
N LYS A 102 19.24 4.55 -2.39
CA LYS A 102 18.63 5.63 -3.17
C LYS A 102 18.47 6.89 -2.33
N GLU A 103 19.18 7.93 -2.69
CA GLU A 103 19.21 9.20 -1.95
C GLU A 103 18.36 10.31 -2.58
N GLU A 104 18.20 10.33 -3.92
CA GLU A 104 17.44 11.37 -4.62
C GLU A 104 15.94 11.31 -4.29
N ALA A 105 15.23 12.42 -4.52
CA ALA A 105 13.79 12.53 -4.20
C ALA A 105 12.95 11.44 -4.90
N LEU A 106 13.28 11.08 -6.15
CA LEU A 106 12.65 10.00 -6.90
C LEU A 106 13.67 9.44 -7.90
N CYS A 107 13.89 8.12 -7.84
CA CYS A 107 14.90 7.42 -8.64
C CYS A 107 14.26 6.41 -9.60
N ILE A 108 15.01 6.08 -10.65
CA ILE A 108 14.67 4.94 -11.53
C ILE A 108 14.61 3.66 -10.70
N GLY A 109 13.58 2.83 -10.96
CA GLY A 109 13.33 1.59 -10.24
C GLY A 109 12.63 1.78 -8.89
N ASP A 110 12.28 3.02 -8.48
CA ASP A 110 11.43 3.21 -7.31
C ASP A 110 10.04 2.59 -7.53
N MET A 111 9.54 1.96 -6.47
CA MET A 111 8.15 1.52 -6.41
C MET A 111 7.30 2.62 -5.78
N VAL A 112 6.27 3.03 -6.50
CA VAL A 112 5.31 4.06 -6.07
C VAL A 112 3.89 3.55 -6.16
N MET A 113 2.99 4.19 -5.41
CA MET A 113 1.56 3.89 -5.39
C MET A 113 0.77 5.18 -5.58
N MET A 114 -0.26 5.12 -6.42
CA MET A 114 -1.23 6.21 -6.56
C MET A 114 -2.00 6.38 -5.25
N VAL A 115 -2.13 7.61 -4.77
CA VAL A 115 -2.85 7.89 -3.51
C VAL A 115 -4.16 8.63 -3.71
N LYS A 116 -4.50 8.91 -4.96
CA LYS A 116 -5.76 9.52 -5.39
C LYS A 116 -6.14 9.01 -6.77
N ASN A 117 -7.43 8.77 -7.02
CA ASN A 117 -7.92 8.43 -8.35
C ASN A 117 -7.57 9.55 -9.34
N ASN A 118 -7.09 9.18 -10.51
CA ASN A 118 -6.77 10.11 -11.58
C ASN A 118 -7.46 9.66 -12.87
N TYR A 119 -8.29 10.54 -13.44
CA TYR A 119 -9.07 10.29 -14.65
C TYR A 119 -8.49 11.00 -15.88
N PHE A 120 -7.39 11.72 -15.73
CA PHE A 120 -6.72 12.42 -16.81
C PHE A 120 -5.76 11.52 -17.57
N TYR A 121 -4.95 10.76 -16.82
CA TYR A 121 -4.10 9.71 -17.37
C TYR A 121 -4.86 8.39 -17.43
N THR A 122 -4.71 7.67 -18.54
CA THR A 122 -5.39 6.38 -18.75
C THR A 122 -4.40 5.28 -19.04
N ILE A 123 -4.63 4.09 -18.48
CA ILE A 123 -3.85 2.89 -18.78
C ILE A 123 -4.41 2.24 -20.04
N PRO A 124 -3.60 2.01 -21.09
CA PRO A 124 -4.01 1.22 -22.24
C PRO A 124 -4.32 -0.22 -21.78
N THR A 125 -5.57 -0.68 -21.94
CA THR A 125 -5.95 -2.06 -21.62
C THR A 125 -6.30 -2.80 -22.91
N ALA A 126 -5.77 -4.02 -23.06
CA ALA A 126 -6.00 -4.85 -24.27
C ALA A 126 -7.45 -5.33 -24.42
N GLN A 127 -8.30 -5.17 -23.41
CA GLN A 127 -9.66 -5.72 -23.36
C GLN A 127 -10.78 -4.73 -23.71
N GLU A 128 -10.52 -3.44 -23.82
CA GLU A 128 -11.57 -2.47 -24.16
C GLU A 128 -11.51 -2.09 -25.65
N SER A 129 -12.45 -2.66 -26.40
CA SER A 129 -12.72 -2.33 -27.82
C SER A 129 -13.29 -0.91 -28.04
N ASN A 130 -13.43 -0.11 -27.00
CA ASN A 130 -13.76 1.31 -27.04
C ASN A 130 -12.60 2.11 -26.45
N ASP A 131 -12.10 3.07 -27.18
CA ASP A 131 -10.96 4.00 -27.02
C ASP A 131 -10.80 4.74 -25.67
N LYS A 132 -11.35 4.20 -24.56
CA LYS A 132 -11.25 4.74 -23.21
C LYS A 132 -10.51 3.73 -22.33
N GLY A 133 -9.18 3.90 -22.25
CA GLY A 133 -8.36 3.16 -21.27
C GLY A 133 -8.88 3.31 -19.83
N SER A 134 -8.45 2.40 -18.96
CA SER A 134 -8.80 2.45 -17.53
C SER A 134 -8.15 3.66 -16.85
N PHE A 135 -8.86 4.32 -15.92
CA PHE A 135 -8.30 5.38 -15.10
C PHE A 135 -7.30 4.82 -14.08
N LEU A 136 -6.41 5.66 -13.55
CA LEU A 136 -5.49 5.31 -12.47
C LEU A 136 -6.22 5.34 -11.13
N ALA A 137 -6.34 4.20 -10.48
CA ALA A 137 -7.03 4.06 -9.21
C ALA A 137 -6.11 4.35 -8.02
N ASN A 138 -6.70 4.85 -6.93
CA ASN A 138 -6.02 4.90 -5.64
C ASN A 138 -5.65 3.47 -5.19
N GLY A 139 -4.36 3.21 -4.98
CA GLY A 139 -3.83 1.89 -4.68
C GLY A 139 -3.05 1.24 -5.83
N ASP A 140 -3.21 1.72 -7.07
CA ASP A 140 -2.42 1.22 -8.19
C ASP A 140 -0.94 1.44 -7.97
N ARG A 141 -0.13 0.40 -8.19
CA ARG A 141 1.31 0.42 -8.03
C ARG A 141 2.01 0.57 -9.36
N ALA A 142 3.10 1.31 -9.34
CA ALA A 142 3.92 1.50 -10.52
C ALA A 142 5.40 1.51 -10.19
N ARG A 143 6.21 1.08 -11.14
CA ARG A 143 7.66 1.22 -11.11
C ARG A 143 8.07 2.46 -11.91
N VAL A 144 8.95 3.26 -11.36
CA VAL A 144 9.53 4.42 -12.05
C VAL A 144 10.59 3.94 -13.04
N LEU A 145 10.32 4.06 -14.33
CA LEU A 145 11.31 3.75 -15.39
C LEU A 145 12.17 4.96 -15.73
N ARG A 146 11.65 6.17 -15.53
CA ARG A 146 12.34 7.43 -15.80
C ARG A 146 11.78 8.55 -14.94
N ALA A 147 12.63 9.40 -14.41
CA ALA A 147 12.27 10.65 -13.73
C ALA A 147 13.15 11.78 -14.28
N ARG A 148 12.53 12.88 -14.70
CA ARG A 148 13.20 14.03 -15.31
C ARG A 148 12.49 15.32 -14.99
N HIS A 149 13.11 16.46 -15.35
CA HIS A 149 12.52 17.80 -15.28
C HIS A 149 11.95 18.10 -13.90
N PHE A 150 12.76 17.86 -12.88
CA PHE A 150 12.42 18.27 -11.51
C PHE A 150 12.31 19.80 -11.46
N ARG A 151 11.18 20.30 -10.97
CA ARG A 151 10.87 21.73 -10.98
C ARG A 151 9.91 22.13 -9.88
N SER A 152 10.00 23.38 -9.47
CA SER A 152 9.12 23.97 -8.47
C SER A 152 8.15 24.93 -9.15
N PHE A 153 6.84 24.64 -9.05
CA PHE A 153 5.77 25.51 -9.54
C PHE A 153 4.61 25.51 -8.55
N TYR A 154 3.85 26.60 -8.50
CA TYR A 154 2.62 26.70 -7.72
C TYR A 154 2.76 26.35 -6.23
N GLY A 155 3.99 26.45 -5.70
CA GLY A 155 4.30 26.07 -4.32
C GLY A 155 4.55 24.57 -4.09
N PHE A 156 4.65 23.78 -5.16
CA PHE A 156 4.91 22.33 -5.12
C PHE A 156 6.09 21.92 -5.98
N GLN A 157 6.65 20.74 -5.67
CA GLN A 157 7.68 20.10 -6.46
C GLN A 157 7.07 19.09 -7.44
N PHE A 158 7.46 19.17 -8.69
CA PHE A 158 6.99 18.28 -9.75
C PHE A 158 8.14 17.58 -10.45
N ALA A 159 7.86 16.42 -11.03
CA ALA A 159 8.74 15.75 -11.98
C ALA A 159 7.93 15.12 -13.12
N ASP A 160 8.54 14.99 -14.29
CA ASP A 160 8.02 14.17 -15.37
C ASP A 160 8.55 12.77 -15.24
N VAL A 161 7.68 11.78 -15.27
CA VAL A 161 8.00 10.37 -15.07
C VAL A 161 7.47 9.49 -16.19
N LEU A 162 8.16 8.38 -16.44
CA LEU A 162 7.63 7.22 -17.13
C LEU A 162 7.39 6.16 -16.06
N LEU A 163 6.12 5.75 -15.90
CA LEU A 163 5.67 4.76 -14.94
C LEU A 163 5.26 3.48 -15.66
N GLN A 164 5.68 2.32 -15.13
CA GLN A 164 5.26 1.01 -15.58
C GLN A 164 4.36 0.39 -14.52
N PHE A 165 3.22 -0.14 -14.93
CA PHE A 165 2.20 -0.72 -14.07
C PHE A 165 2.20 -2.25 -14.19
N PRO A 166 2.85 -2.99 -13.25
CA PRO A 166 2.93 -4.46 -13.31
C PRO A 166 1.57 -5.14 -13.31
N ASP A 167 0.61 -4.61 -12.56
CA ASP A 167 -0.75 -5.16 -12.42
C ASP A 167 -1.60 -4.97 -13.71
N TYR A 168 -1.10 -4.23 -14.71
CA TYR A 168 -1.74 -3.93 -15.99
C TYR A 168 -0.84 -4.33 -17.17
N ASP A 169 -0.40 -5.57 -17.21
CA ASP A 169 0.45 -6.14 -18.27
C ASP A 169 1.71 -5.31 -18.57
N ASN A 170 2.29 -4.68 -17.55
CA ASN A 170 3.42 -3.76 -17.66
C ASN A 170 3.17 -2.54 -18.56
N ALA A 171 1.93 -2.07 -18.66
CA ALA A 171 1.60 -0.86 -19.39
C ALA A 171 2.42 0.33 -18.88
N GLU A 172 2.87 1.18 -19.82
CA GLU A 172 3.70 2.34 -19.53
C GLU A 172 2.92 3.64 -19.78
N ILE A 173 3.08 4.60 -18.86
CA ILE A 173 2.45 5.92 -18.96
C ILE A 173 3.47 7.01 -18.65
N GLU A 174 3.52 8.02 -19.54
CA GLU A 174 4.19 9.28 -19.22
C GLU A 174 3.24 10.19 -18.45
N ALA A 175 3.68 10.71 -17.30
CA ALA A 175 2.87 11.57 -16.44
C ALA A 175 3.73 12.62 -15.73
N THR A 176 3.05 13.65 -15.21
CA THR A 176 3.62 14.55 -14.21
C THR A 176 3.20 14.08 -12.82
N VAL A 177 4.12 14.10 -11.87
CA VAL A 177 3.86 13.71 -10.48
C VAL A 177 4.14 14.87 -9.53
N ILE A 178 3.47 14.91 -8.37
CA ILE A 178 3.76 15.79 -7.25
C ILE A 178 4.65 15.04 -6.27
N LEU A 179 5.85 15.59 -5.99
CA LEU A 179 6.85 14.97 -5.12
C LEU A 179 6.57 15.21 -3.63
N ASP A 180 5.87 16.28 -3.28
CA ASP A 180 5.54 16.64 -1.89
C ASP A 180 4.72 15.56 -1.18
N THR A 181 3.98 14.75 -1.92
CA THR A 181 3.20 13.64 -1.36
C THR A 181 4.06 12.43 -0.96
N LEU A 182 5.27 12.29 -1.51
CA LEU A 182 6.16 11.14 -1.25
C LEU A 182 6.52 11.00 0.23
N THR A 183 6.81 12.12 0.90
CA THR A 183 7.27 12.14 2.30
C THR A 183 6.22 12.65 3.29
N SER A 184 5.06 13.13 2.81
CA SER A 184 3.96 13.62 3.64
C SER A 184 3.40 12.51 4.54
N GLU A 185 3.06 12.82 5.80
CA GLU A 185 2.33 11.89 6.68
C GLU A 185 0.84 11.80 6.32
N ALA A 186 0.29 12.82 5.63
CA ALA A 186 -1.07 12.80 5.14
C ALA A 186 -1.26 11.74 4.02
N PRO A 187 -2.44 11.14 3.88
CA PRO A 187 -2.69 10.11 2.85
C PRO A 187 -2.53 10.65 1.42
N ALA A 188 -2.82 11.93 1.19
CA ALA A 188 -2.70 12.66 -0.08
C ALA A 188 -2.51 14.15 0.23
N LEU A 189 -2.53 15.04 -0.76
CA LEU A 189 -2.58 16.50 -0.50
C LEU A 189 -3.81 16.84 0.34
N SER A 190 -3.64 17.73 1.34
CA SER A 190 -4.74 18.24 2.15
C SER A 190 -5.72 19.06 1.31
N HIS A 191 -6.88 19.38 1.87
CA HIS A 191 -7.85 20.26 1.22
C HIS A 191 -7.21 21.62 0.87
N ASP A 192 -6.54 22.24 1.82
CA ASP A 192 -5.89 23.55 1.66
C ASP A 192 -4.79 23.51 0.60
N GLN A 193 -4.00 22.43 0.55
CA GLN A 193 -2.98 22.25 -0.48
C GLN A 193 -3.59 22.06 -1.88
N ASN A 194 -4.68 21.30 -2.00
CA ASN A 194 -5.40 21.16 -3.26
C ASN A 194 -6.02 22.48 -3.70
N GLU A 195 -6.56 23.28 -2.76
CA GLU A 195 -7.12 24.60 -3.05
C GLU A 195 -6.03 25.60 -3.48
N LEU A 196 -4.90 25.62 -2.78
CA LEU A 196 -3.73 26.44 -3.16
C LEU A 196 -3.25 26.12 -4.58
N LEU A 197 -3.11 24.82 -4.90
CA LEU A 197 -2.73 24.37 -6.24
C LEU A 197 -3.73 24.85 -7.29
N TRP A 198 -5.04 24.69 -6.99
CA TRP A 198 -6.11 25.13 -7.87
C TRP A 198 -6.07 26.63 -8.12
N GLN A 199 -5.91 27.45 -7.07
CA GLN A 199 -5.85 28.91 -7.17
C GLN A 199 -4.65 29.35 -8.00
N ASN A 200 -3.45 28.85 -7.70
CA ASN A 200 -2.23 29.22 -8.38
C ASN A 200 -2.26 28.86 -9.89
N ILE A 201 -2.85 27.72 -10.25
CA ILE A 201 -3.02 27.35 -11.66
C ILE A 201 -4.10 28.19 -12.34
N MET A 202 -5.19 28.51 -11.65
CA MET A 202 -6.25 29.39 -12.20
C MET A 202 -5.74 30.79 -12.51
N ASP A 203 -4.73 31.28 -11.77
CA ASP A 203 -4.13 32.60 -12.01
C ASP A 203 -3.40 32.65 -13.36
N ASP A 204 -2.82 31.55 -13.83
CA ASP A 204 -2.19 31.48 -15.15
C ASP A 204 -3.19 31.59 -16.33
N TYR A 205 -4.49 31.35 -16.05
CA TYR A 205 -5.54 31.41 -17.06
C TYR A 205 -6.42 32.67 -16.98
N GLN A 206 -5.96 33.73 -16.28
CA GLN A 206 -6.72 34.97 -16.10
C GLN A 206 -7.00 35.71 -17.40
N ASP A 207 -6.15 35.55 -18.43
CA ASP A 207 -6.31 36.16 -19.76
C ASP A 207 -7.53 35.62 -20.52
N LEU A 208 -8.04 34.46 -20.14
CA LEU A 208 -9.27 33.91 -20.71
C LEU A 208 -10.48 34.67 -20.16
N SER A 209 -11.23 35.35 -20.98
CA SER A 209 -12.33 36.23 -20.56
C SER A 209 -13.51 35.51 -19.90
N ARG A 210 -13.79 34.24 -20.30
CA ARG A 210 -14.91 33.46 -19.74
C ARG A 210 -14.45 32.50 -18.68
N LYS A 211 -15.14 32.49 -17.54
CA LYS A 211 -14.86 31.57 -16.42
C LYS A 211 -14.94 30.09 -16.85
N THR A 212 -15.86 29.75 -17.75
CA THR A 212 -16.01 28.39 -18.28
C THR A 212 -14.77 27.92 -19.05
N ASP A 213 -14.13 28.83 -19.81
CA ASP A 213 -12.95 28.52 -20.60
C ASP A 213 -11.73 28.36 -19.70
N ARG A 214 -11.60 29.19 -18.63
CA ARG A 214 -10.58 29.03 -17.59
C ARG A 214 -10.67 27.65 -16.91
N ILE A 215 -11.87 27.26 -16.48
CA ILE A 215 -12.09 25.95 -15.83
C ILE A 215 -11.77 24.81 -16.79
N LYS A 216 -12.12 24.95 -18.09
CA LYS A 216 -11.82 23.93 -19.10
C LYS A 216 -10.31 23.81 -19.33
N ALA A 217 -9.59 24.94 -19.44
CA ALA A 217 -8.13 24.97 -19.60
C ALA A 217 -7.44 24.35 -18.38
N MET A 218 -7.84 24.74 -17.17
CA MET A 218 -7.30 24.19 -15.92
C MET A 218 -7.52 22.65 -15.82
N LYS A 219 -8.72 22.16 -16.17
CA LYS A 219 -8.99 20.71 -16.16
C LYS A 219 -8.16 19.93 -17.18
N ALA A 220 -7.63 20.59 -18.20
CA ALA A 220 -6.68 20.01 -19.16
C ALA A 220 -5.21 20.24 -18.78
N ASP A 221 -4.95 21.00 -17.72
CA ASP A 221 -3.60 21.32 -17.27
C ASP A 221 -2.91 20.12 -16.65
N ARG A 222 -1.64 19.90 -17.02
CA ARG A 222 -0.83 18.76 -16.54
C ARG A 222 -0.45 18.83 -15.06
N TYR A 223 -0.29 20.04 -14.51
CA TYR A 223 0.05 20.23 -13.11
C TYR A 223 -1.17 20.07 -12.21
N TYR A 224 -2.35 20.53 -12.66
CA TYR A 224 -3.61 20.27 -11.97
C TYR A 224 -3.91 18.77 -11.89
N ASN A 225 -3.61 18.04 -12.96
CA ASN A 225 -3.82 16.60 -13.06
C ASN A 225 -2.59 15.78 -12.64
N ALA A 226 -1.55 16.40 -12.06
CA ALA A 226 -0.36 15.69 -11.64
C ALA A 226 -0.71 14.57 -10.65
N LEU A 227 -0.07 13.41 -10.83
CA LEU A 227 -0.32 12.24 -10.00
C LEU A 227 0.20 12.49 -8.59
N GLN A 228 -0.63 12.20 -7.60
CA GLN A 228 -0.25 12.16 -6.20
C GLN A 228 0.23 10.74 -5.89
N ILE A 229 1.50 10.61 -5.54
CA ILE A 229 2.16 9.31 -5.35
C ILE A 229 2.85 9.22 -3.99
N LYS A 230 2.98 7.99 -3.48
CA LYS A 230 3.83 7.65 -2.33
C LYS A 230 4.74 6.48 -2.69
N PHE A 231 5.84 6.33 -1.96
CA PHE A 231 6.62 5.09 -2.06
C PHE A 231 5.80 3.89 -1.61
N ALA A 232 6.03 2.74 -2.24
CA ALA A 232 5.22 1.53 -2.10
C ALA A 232 6.01 0.32 -1.57
N TYR A 233 7.16 0.53 -0.91
CA TYR A 233 7.87 -0.53 -0.19
C TYR A 233 7.19 -0.86 1.13
N ALA A 234 6.61 0.16 1.77
CA ALA A 234 5.77 0.03 2.95
C ALA A 234 4.49 0.82 2.77
N VAL A 235 3.36 0.22 3.09
CA VAL A 235 2.03 0.82 2.96
C VAL A 235 1.17 0.51 4.17
N THR A 236 0.07 1.26 4.34
CA THR A 236 -0.94 0.85 5.32
C THR A 236 -1.69 -0.37 4.82
N CYS A 237 -2.11 -1.24 5.74
CA CYS A 237 -2.84 -2.45 5.40
C CYS A 237 -4.10 -2.19 4.56
N HIS A 238 -4.79 -1.06 4.78
CA HIS A 238 -5.94 -0.66 3.96
C HIS A 238 -5.59 -0.48 2.48
N LYS A 239 -4.40 0.08 2.20
CA LYS A 239 -3.93 0.26 0.81
C LYS A 239 -3.42 -1.04 0.18
N ALA A 240 -3.13 -2.04 1.00
CA ALA A 240 -2.74 -3.37 0.54
C ALA A 240 -3.94 -4.28 0.22
N GLN A 241 -5.17 -3.82 0.44
CA GLN A 241 -6.37 -4.60 0.13
C GLN A 241 -6.45 -4.89 -1.38
N GLY A 242 -6.74 -6.15 -1.72
CA GLY A 242 -6.73 -6.63 -3.11
C GLY A 242 -5.37 -7.12 -3.61
N GLY A 243 -4.25 -6.60 -3.11
CA GLY A 243 -2.90 -7.05 -3.44
C GLY A 243 -2.49 -8.32 -2.71
N GLN A 244 -1.46 -8.99 -3.23
CA GLN A 244 -0.80 -10.16 -2.63
C GLN A 244 0.69 -10.10 -2.92
N TRP A 245 1.50 -10.60 -1.98
CA TRP A 245 2.97 -10.62 -2.07
C TRP A 245 3.50 -11.94 -1.55
N GLN A 246 4.63 -12.38 -2.06
CA GLN A 246 5.28 -13.58 -1.56
C GLN A 246 5.78 -13.39 -0.13
N HIS A 247 6.42 -12.26 0.16
CA HIS A 247 6.94 -11.92 1.48
C HIS A 247 6.23 -10.67 2.05
N VAL A 248 5.62 -10.84 3.20
CA VAL A 248 4.89 -9.75 3.89
C VAL A 248 5.47 -9.55 5.28
N TYR A 249 5.97 -8.36 5.53
CA TYR A 249 6.41 -7.89 6.85
C TYR A 249 5.26 -7.16 7.52
N ILE A 250 4.90 -7.56 8.73
CA ILE A 250 3.79 -6.96 9.48
C ILE A 250 4.36 -6.22 10.69
N ASP A 251 4.25 -4.89 10.69
CA ASP A 251 4.58 -4.04 11.82
C ASP A 251 3.29 -3.45 12.42
N GLN A 252 2.86 -4.01 13.54
CA GLN A 252 1.69 -3.51 14.27
C GLN A 252 1.97 -2.20 15.03
N GLY A 253 3.26 -1.82 15.19
CA GLY A 253 3.66 -0.69 15.99
C GLY A 253 3.40 -0.89 17.48
N TYR A 254 3.28 0.22 18.22
CA TYR A 254 2.90 0.18 19.63
C TYR A 254 1.43 -0.20 19.77
N LEU A 255 1.18 -1.18 20.65
CA LEU A 255 -0.16 -1.71 20.91
C LEU A 255 -0.37 -1.83 22.43
N THR A 256 -1.43 -1.19 22.92
CA THR A 256 -1.93 -1.35 24.28
C THR A 256 -3.14 -2.28 24.30
N ASP A 257 -3.52 -2.78 25.47
CA ASP A 257 -4.60 -3.76 25.58
C ASP A 257 -5.98 -3.15 25.16
N ASP A 258 -6.16 -1.84 25.37
CA ASP A 258 -7.35 -1.10 24.94
C ASP A 258 -7.45 -0.89 23.40
N MET A 259 -6.34 -1.09 22.68
CA MET A 259 -6.29 -1.06 21.21
C MET A 259 -6.66 -2.40 20.57
N ILE A 260 -6.88 -3.44 21.36
CA ILE A 260 -7.32 -4.76 20.88
C ILE A 260 -8.83 -4.69 20.67
N THR A 261 -9.21 -4.29 19.49
CA THR A 261 -10.59 -4.08 19.06
C THR A 261 -10.91 -4.98 17.87
N PRO A 262 -12.18 -5.17 17.50
CA PRO A 262 -12.54 -5.88 16.27
C PRO A 262 -11.83 -5.30 15.02
N GLU A 263 -11.65 -3.97 14.96
CA GLU A 263 -10.94 -3.32 13.86
C GLU A 263 -9.47 -3.73 13.79
N TYR A 264 -8.81 -3.86 14.96
CA TYR A 264 -7.44 -4.40 15.01
C TYR A 264 -7.39 -5.84 14.52
N MET A 265 -8.34 -6.67 14.92
CA MET A 265 -8.41 -8.07 14.48
C MET A 265 -8.64 -8.18 12.97
N HIS A 266 -9.54 -7.36 12.41
CA HIS A 266 -9.74 -7.26 10.96
C HIS A 266 -8.48 -6.79 10.24
N TRP A 267 -7.77 -5.81 10.81
CA TRP A 267 -6.49 -5.34 10.29
C TRP A 267 -5.46 -6.47 10.26
N LEU A 268 -5.32 -7.21 11.36
CA LEU A 268 -4.35 -8.28 11.50
C LEU A 268 -4.67 -9.45 10.55
N TYR A 269 -5.93 -9.85 10.49
CA TYR A 269 -6.42 -10.85 9.52
C TYR A 269 -6.11 -10.44 8.08
N THR A 270 -6.40 -9.18 7.74
CA THR A 270 -6.12 -8.65 6.40
C THR A 270 -4.63 -8.70 6.11
N ALA A 271 -3.78 -8.27 7.05
CA ALA A 271 -2.33 -8.27 6.89
C ALA A 271 -1.78 -9.68 6.64
N PHE A 272 -2.18 -10.67 7.44
CA PHE A 272 -1.77 -12.08 7.26
C PHE A 272 -2.17 -12.63 5.89
N THR A 273 -3.39 -12.33 5.45
CA THR A 273 -3.92 -12.86 4.19
C THR A 273 -3.34 -12.20 2.94
N ARG A 274 -2.45 -11.20 3.09
CA ARG A 274 -1.69 -10.63 1.95
C ARG A 274 -0.52 -11.49 1.54
N ALA A 275 0.01 -12.33 2.44
CA ALA A 275 1.16 -13.18 2.14
C ALA A 275 0.74 -14.46 1.40
N THR A 276 1.54 -14.81 0.39
CA THR A 276 1.38 -16.08 -0.35
C THR A 276 2.47 -17.10 0.00
N ARG A 277 3.62 -16.67 0.58
CA ARG A 277 4.75 -17.55 0.87
C ARG A 277 5.28 -17.41 2.30
N LYS A 278 5.58 -16.19 2.78
CA LYS A 278 6.12 -15.95 4.12
C LYS A 278 5.51 -14.70 4.76
N VAL A 279 5.26 -14.78 6.06
CA VAL A 279 4.94 -13.65 6.96
C VAL A 279 6.10 -13.43 7.93
N PHE A 280 6.52 -12.19 8.05
CA PHE A 280 7.53 -11.73 9.00
C PHE A 280 6.89 -10.76 10.00
N LEU A 281 6.90 -11.14 11.28
CA LEU A 281 6.33 -10.35 12.37
C LEU A 281 7.42 -9.46 12.97
N VAL A 282 7.35 -8.15 12.70
CA VAL A 282 8.39 -7.19 13.10
C VAL A 282 8.18 -6.74 14.54
N ASN A 283 9.22 -6.90 15.37
CA ASN A 283 9.17 -6.52 16.79
C ASN A 283 7.94 -7.08 17.52
N TRP A 284 7.52 -8.29 17.19
CA TRP A 284 6.30 -8.86 17.76
C TRP A 284 6.51 -9.21 19.25
N PRO A 285 5.61 -8.75 20.16
CA PRO A 285 5.74 -9.01 21.59
C PRO A 285 5.61 -10.49 21.91
N GLU A 286 6.42 -10.99 22.87
CA GLU A 286 6.40 -12.38 23.34
C GLU A 286 5.02 -12.84 23.80
N LYS A 287 4.30 -11.97 24.52
CA LYS A 287 2.92 -12.25 24.99
C LYS A 287 1.92 -12.57 23.89
N GLN A 288 2.24 -12.22 22.64
CA GLN A 288 1.43 -12.49 21.44
C GLN A 288 1.96 -13.66 20.62
N ILE A 289 2.93 -14.40 21.11
CA ILE A 289 3.41 -15.64 20.52
C ILE A 289 2.88 -16.81 21.34
N GLU A 290 2.39 -17.85 20.67
CA GLU A 290 2.03 -19.11 21.31
C GLU A 290 3.32 -19.80 21.79
N PRO A 291 3.40 -20.23 23.07
CA PRO A 291 4.56 -20.97 23.56
C PRO A 291 4.80 -22.23 22.73
N ASP A 292 6.06 -22.57 22.46
CA ASP A 292 6.39 -23.85 21.85
C ASP A 292 6.12 -24.98 22.85
N ASP A 293 5.15 -25.84 22.54
CA ASP A 293 4.85 -27.08 23.28
C ASP A 293 5.88 -28.20 22.98
N THR A 294 7.06 -27.86 22.51
CA THR A 294 8.14 -28.86 22.35
C THR A 294 8.60 -29.25 23.74
N PRO A 295 8.47 -30.54 24.15
CA PRO A 295 9.08 -30.97 25.39
C PRO A 295 10.60 -30.67 25.30
N PRO A 296 11.23 -30.22 26.40
CA PRO A 296 12.67 -30.02 26.42
C PRO A 296 13.30 -31.32 25.95
N ASP A 297 14.21 -31.25 24.96
CA ASP A 297 15.02 -32.39 24.54
C ASP A 297 15.64 -32.97 25.80
N ASP A 298 15.25 -34.19 26.15
CA ASP A 298 15.92 -34.99 27.18
C ASP A 298 17.37 -35.21 26.72
N LEU A 299 18.28 -34.44 27.32
CA LEU A 299 19.73 -34.64 27.25
C LEU A 299 20.15 -35.94 27.88
#